data_7c323f8cf0d4cc03b1547d2c4eba3eb1
#
_entry.id   7c323f8cf0d4cc03b1547d2c4eba3eb1
#
_cell.length_a   1.000
_cell.length_b   1.000
_cell.length_c   1.000
_cell.angle_alpha   90.00
_cell.angle_beta   90.00
_cell.angle_gamma   90.00
#
_symmetry.space_group_name_H-M   'P 1'
#
loop_
_entity.id
_entity.type
_entity.pdbx_description
1 polymer ?
#
loop_
_entity_poly.entity_id
_entity_poly.type
_entity_poly.pdbx_seq_one_letter_code
_entity_poly.pdbx_strand_id
1 'polypeptide(L)'
;MAETKISGIVACVFDAYGTLFDVHSAAEKCRGDLGDKADQISNTWRTKQLQYSWLRSLMREYVPFWQVTGEALDFALAEADMENAALREKLMNLYLQLSCYPEVPEVLKTLKDNGLQTGILSNGSREMLDSAVENSALDSVLDASLSVDDVGVFKVDPRVYEMATARFSCAPSEICFMSSNAWDAWAASHFGFQVAWVNRFG
;
A
#
# COMPACT_ATOMS: atom_id res chain seq x y z
N MET A 1 19.78 -5.40 21.73
CA MET A 1 20.01 -5.02 20.33
C MET A 1 20.29 -3.52 20.35
N ALA A 2 21.35 -3.03 19.69
CA ALA A 2 21.60 -1.60 19.59
C ALA A 2 20.44 -0.97 18.79
N GLU A 3 19.83 0.09 19.32
CA GLU A 3 18.86 0.90 18.57
C GLU A 3 19.59 1.47 17.35
N THR A 4 19.22 1.02 16.15
CA THR A 4 19.72 1.61 14.90
C THR A 4 19.03 2.96 14.73
N LYS A 5 19.73 4.04 15.01
CA LYS A 5 19.18 5.40 14.88
C LYS A 5 19.10 5.77 13.40
N ILE A 6 17.89 6.05 12.91
CA ILE A 6 17.66 6.62 11.57
C ILE A 6 18.25 8.04 11.56
N SER A 7 19.09 8.36 10.58
CA SER A 7 19.75 9.67 10.47
C SER A 7 20.18 10.00 9.05
N GLY A 8 20.38 11.29 8.74
CA GLY A 8 20.77 11.76 7.42
C GLY A 8 19.67 11.60 6.36
N ILE A 9 18.41 11.60 6.78
CA ILE A 9 17.25 11.41 5.90
C ILE A 9 16.86 12.73 5.23
N VAL A 10 16.60 12.67 3.94
CA VAL A 10 16.04 13.78 3.14
C VAL A 10 14.60 13.50 2.69
N ALA A 11 14.21 12.23 2.60
CA ALA A 11 12.86 11.85 2.21
C ALA A 11 12.30 10.73 3.08
N CYS A 12 11.01 10.83 3.39
CA CYS A 12 10.20 9.81 4.04
C CYS A 12 9.25 9.22 2.99
N VAL A 13 9.41 7.94 2.68
CA VAL A 13 8.62 7.23 1.67
C VAL A 13 7.81 6.14 2.35
N PHE A 14 6.52 6.08 2.04
CA PHE A 14 5.57 5.19 2.69
C PHE A 14 5.03 4.16 1.71
N ASP A 15 4.91 2.92 2.14
CA ASP A 15 3.92 2.02 1.55
C ASP A 15 2.51 2.57 1.79
N ALA A 16 1.56 2.23 0.91
CA ALA A 16 0.20 2.76 0.98
C ALA A 16 -0.75 1.81 1.75
N TYR A 17 -1.05 0.67 1.14
CA TYR A 17 -2.12 -0.24 1.56
C TYR A 17 -1.73 -1.09 2.77
N GLY A 18 -2.39 -0.84 3.90
CA GLY A 18 -2.09 -1.42 5.21
C GLY A 18 -1.09 -0.59 6.02
N THR A 19 -0.50 0.46 5.44
CA THR A 19 0.45 1.36 6.11
C THR A 19 -0.16 2.74 6.34
N LEU A 20 -0.55 3.45 5.28
CA LEU A 20 -1.28 4.73 5.36
C LEU A 20 -2.79 4.52 5.29
N PHE A 21 -3.27 3.57 4.48
CA PHE A 21 -4.69 3.31 4.26
C PHE A 21 -5.09 1.94 4.83
N ASP A 22 -6.24 1.91 5.52
CA ASP A 22 -6.77 0.68 6.13
C ASP A 22 -7.45 -0.22 5.09
N VAL A 23 -6.76 -1.29 4.70
CA VAL A 23 -7.22 -2.25 3.69
C VAL A 23 -8.45 -3.07 4.13
N HIS A 24 -8.71 -3.17 5.43
CA HIS A 24 -9.83 -3.93 5.96
C HIS A 24 -11.12 -3.09 6.02
N SER A 25 -11.00 -1.76 5.90
CA SER A 25 -12.13 -0.84 6.04
C SER A 25 -13.24 -1.06 4.99
N ALA A 26 -12.91 -1.56 3.79
CA ALA A 26 -13.92 -1.88 2.77
C ALA A 26 -14.84 -3.03 3.21
N ALA A 27 -14.27 -4.14 3.68
CA ALA A 27 -15.04 -5.27 4.20
C ALA A 27 -15.80 -4.89 5.49
N GLU A 28 -15.19 -4.07 6.36
CA GLU A 28 -15.84 -3.58 7.57
C GLU A 28 -17.08 -2.75 7.27
N LYS A 29 -17.02 -1.85 6.29
CA LYS A 29 -18.18 -1.05 5.82
C LYS A 29 -19.27 -1.93 5.20
N CYS A 30 -18.95 -3.15 4.75
CA CYS A 30 -19.88 -4.16 4.23
C CYS A 30 -20.24 -5.24 5.24
N ARG A 31 -19.88 -5.12 6.52
CA ARG A 31 -20.12 -6.17 7.53
C ARG A 31 -21.61 -6.59 7.62
N GLY A 32 -22.53 -5.66 7.39
CA GLY A 32 -23.96 -5.97 7.33
C GLY A 32 -24.37 -6.93 6.21
N ASP A 33 -23.69 -6.89 5.06
CA ASP A 33 -23.94 -7.78 3.92
C ASP A 33 -23.13 -9.08 4.03
N LEU A 34 -21.93 -9.01 4.61
CA LEU A 34 -20.99 -10.12 4.72
C LEU A 34 -21.26 -11.01 5.96
N GLY A 35 -21.92 -10.48 6.99
CA GLY A 35 -22.20 -11.19 8.23
C GLY A 35 -20.92 -11.71 8.90
N ASP A 36 -20.98 -12.92 9.44
CA ASP A 36 -19.87 -13.58 10.14
C ASP A 36 -18.68 -13.94 9.20
N LYS A 37 -18.88 -13.85 7.89
CA LYS A 37 -17.82 -14.12 6.89
C LYS A 37 -16.93 -12.92 6.58
N ALA A 38 -17.23 -11.74 7.12
CA ALA A 38 -16.53 -10.49 6.79
C ALA A 38 -15.01 -10.59 7.01
N ASP A 39 -14.58 -11.08 8.16
CA ASP A 39 -13.17 -11.19 8.51
C ASP A 39 -12.44 -12.24 7.64
N GLN A 40 -13.09 -13.38 7.37
CA GLN A 40 -12.56 -14.40 6.47
C GLN A 40 -12.35 -13.82 5.07
N ILE A 41 -13.38 -13.20 4.50
CA ILE A 41 -13.34 -12.61 3.15
C ILE A 41 -12.25 -11.52 3.09
N SER A 42 -12.20 -10.63 4.07
CA SER A 42 -11.18 -9.57 4.12
C SER A 42 -9.75 -10.12 4.15
N ASN A 43 -9.49 -11.12 4.97
CA ASN A 43 -8.18 -11.75 5.09
C ASN A 43 -7.80 -12.54 3.82
N THR A 44 -8.72 -13.32 3.27
CA THR A 44 -8.50 -14.06 2.01
C THR A 44 -8.26 -13.07 0.87
N TRP A 45 -9.08 -12.04 0.76
CA TRP A 45 -8.93 -10.99 -0.26
C TRP A 45 -7.52 -10.38 -0.23
N ARG A 46 -7.08 -9.91 0.95
CA ARG A 46 -5.73 -9.36 1.11
C ARG A 46 -4.63 -10.34 0.80
N THR A 47 -4.75 -11.58 1.27
CA THR A 47 -3.77 -12.64 1.02
C THR A 47 -3.62 -12.93 -0.48
N LYS A 48 -4.74 -13.03 -1.21
CA LYS A 48 -4.73 -13.30 -2.65
C LYS A 48 -4.20 -12.12 -3.47
N GLN A 49 -4.50 -10.87 -3.09
CA GLN A 49 -3.88 -9.70 -3.71
C GLN A 49 -2.35 -9.80 -3.71
N LEU A 50 -1.76 -10.11 -2.54
CA LEU A 50 -0.32 -10.23 -2.41
C LEU A 50 0.23 -11.42 -3.21
N GLN A 51 -0.37 -12.60 -3.05
CA GLN A 51 0.05 -13.80 -3.79
C GLN A 51 0.03 -13.59 -5.30
N TYR A 52 -1.07 -13.04 -5.82
CA TYR A 52 -1.23 -12.83 -7.26
C TYR A 52 -0.25 -11.78 -7.80
N SER A 53 0.01 -10.69 -7.06
CA SER A 53 1.00 -9.70 -7.46
C SER A 53 2.41 -10.29 -7.55
N TRP A 54 2.81 -11.11 -6.57
CA TRP A 54 4.13 -11.77 -6.58
C TRP A 54 4.26 -12.80 -7.71
N LEU A 55 3.23 -13.63 -7.92
CA LEU A 55 3.22 -14.63 -9.00
C LEU A 55 3.28 -13.96 -10.37
N ARG A 56 2.53 -12.87 -10.58
CA ARG A 56 2.57 -12.10 -11.83
C ARG A 56 3.94 -11.48 -12.07
N SER A 57 4.61 -10.95 -11.05
CA SER A 57 5.98 -10.46 -11.18
C SER A 57 6.96 -11.59 -11.58
N LEU A 58 6.85 -12.76 -10.95
CA LEU A 58 7.67 -13.94 -11.29
C LEU A 58 7.42 -14.45 -12.71
N MET A 59 6.17 -14.46 -13.16
CA MET A 59 5.77 -14.86 -14.52
C MET A 59 6.07 -13.78 -15.57
N ARG A 60 6.37 -12.54 -15.16
CA ARG A 60 6.48 -11.34 -16.02
C ARG A 60 5.18 -11.02 -16.77
N GLU A 61 4.06 -11.23 -16.10
CA GLU A 61 2.67 -11.05 -16.59
C GLU A 61 2.00 -9.91 -15.82
N TYR A 62 2.56 -8.70 -15.93
CA TYR A 62 2.03 -7.55 -15.23
C TYR A 62 0.62 -7.18 -15.73
N VAL A 63 -0.26 -6.87 -14.80
CA VAL A 63 -1.56 -6.20 -15.02
C VAL A 63 -1.74 -5.16 -13.92
N PRO A 64 -2.56 -4.10 -14.12
CA PRO A 64 -2.81 -3.11 -13.06
C PRO A 64 -3.31 -3.76 -11.76
N PHE A 65 -2.88 -3.23 -10.63
CA PHE A 65 -3.24 -3.79 -9.33
C PHE A 65 -4.75 -3.79 -9.06
N TRP A 66 -5.49 -2.89 -9.71
CA TRP A 66 -6.95 -2.91 -9.69
C TRP A 66 -7.54 -4.22 -10.20
N GLN A 67 -6.99 -4.75 -11.30
CA GLN A 67 -7.39 -6.07 -11.81
C GLN A 67 -7.04 -7.17 -10.82
N VAL A 68 -5.82 -7.16 -10.26
CA VAL A 68 -5.40 -8.12 -9.22
C VAL A 68 -6.32 -8.06 -8.01
N THR A 69 -6.73 -6.86 -7.62
CA THR A 69 -7.67 -6.63 -6.51
C THR A 69 -9.03 -7.28 -6.78
N GLY A 70 -9.56 -7.13 -8.00
CA GLY A 70 -10.82 -7.76 -8.40
C GLY A 70 -10.74 -9.28 -8.45
N GLU A 71 -9.69 -9.83 -9.08
CA GLU A 71 -9.47 -11.29 -9.15
C GLU A 71 -9.32 -11.92 -7.75
N ALA A 72 -8.64 -11.22 -6.84
CA ALA A 72 -8.51 -11.67 -5.46
C ALA A 72 -9.83 -11.63 -4.69
N LEU A 73 -10.68 -10.64 -4.95
CA LEU A 73 -12.01 -10.55 -4.37
C LEU A 73 -12.91 -11.67 -4.91
N ASP A 74 -12.86 -11.95 -6.20
CA ASP A 74 -13.63 -13.04 -6.81
C ASP A 74 -13.31 -14.38 -6.14
N PHE A 75 -12.02 -14.65 -5.90
CA PHE A 75 -11.60 -15.83 -5.16
C PHE A 75 -12.14 -15.84 -3.72
N ALA A 76 -12.03 -14.72 -3.00
CA ALA A 76 -12.47 -14.65 -1.60
C ALA A 76 -13.99 -14.84 -1.45
N LEU A 77 -14.78 -14.30 -2.37
CA LEU A 77 -16.23 -14.48 -2.40
C LEU A 77 -16.62 -15.93 -2.75
N ALA A 78 -15.95 -16.54 -3.73
CA ALA A 78 -16.17 -17.92 -4.10
C ALA A 78 -15.81 -18.90 -2.95
N GLU A 79 -14.66 -18.70 -2.29
CA GLU A 79 -14.25 -19.51 -1.13
C GLU A 79 -15.26 -19.41 0.03
N ALA A 80 -15.95 -18.30 0.13
CA ALA A 80 -16.96 -18.04 1.16
C ALA A 80 -18.40 -18.44 0.74
N ASP A 81 -18.61 -19.00 -0.45
CA ASP A 81 -19.95 -19.23 -1.03
C ASP A 81 -20.84 -17.97 -1.02
N MET A 82 -20.27 -16.82 -1.37
CA MET A 82 -20.93 -15.50 -1.38
C MET A 82 -20.83 -14.79 -2.73
N GLU A 83 -20.75 -15.54 -3.80
CA GLU A 83 -20.66 -14.99 -5.16
C GLU A 83 -21.92 -14.19 -5.52
N ASN A 84 -21.75 -12.86 -5.57
CA ASN A 84 -22.82 -11.91 -5.90
C ASN A 84 -22.23 -10.70 -6.60
N ALA A 85 -22.69 -10.42 -7.83
CA ALA A 85 -22.14 -9.33 -8.63
C ALA A 85 -22.33 -7.94 -7.99
N ALA A 86 -23.47 -7.68 -7.36
CA ALA A 86 -23.75 -6.40 -6.71
C ALA A 86 -22.88 -6.22 -5.44
N LEU A 87 -22.68 -7.29 -4.68
CA LEU A 87 -21.78 -7.28 -3.51
C LEU A 87 -20.32 -7.06 -3.93
N ARG A 88 -19.89 -7.75 -5.00
CA ARG A 88 -18.56 -7.55 -5.59
C ARG A 88 -18.32 -6.10 -6.00
N GLU A 89 -19.25 -5.52 -6.75
CA GLU A 89 -19.16 -4.12 -7.19
C GLU A 89 -19.11 -3.16 -6.00
N LYS A 90 -19.94 -3.38 -4.99
CA LYS A 90 -19.94 -2.58 -3.76
C LYS A 90 -18.61 -2.63 -3.03
N LEU A 91 -18.03 -3.82 -2.85
CA LEU A 91 -16.72 -4.00 -2.18
C LEU A 91 -15.59 -3.34 -2.98
N MET A 92 -15.56 -3.49 -4.30
CA MET A 92 -14.57 -2.83 -5.15
C MET A 92 -14.69 -1.31 -5.06
N ASN A 93 -15.90 -0.74 -5.12
CA ASN A 93 -16.11 0.70 -4.99
C ASN A 93 -15.67 1.22 -3.60
N LEU A 94 -15.90 0.48 -2.52
CA LEU A 94 -15.41 0.83 -1.19
C LEU A 94 -13.90 0.73 -1.08
N TYR A 95 -13.26 -0.17 -1.83
CA TYR A 95 -11.79 -0.27 -1.87
C TYR A 95 -11.13 0.95 -2.52
N LEU A 96 -11.78 1.62 -3.46
CA LEU A 96 -11.34 2.92 -3.97
C LEU A 96 -11.47 4.05 -2.94
N GLN A 97 -12.35 3.88 -1.94
CA GLN A 97 -12.68 4.89 -0.93
C GLN A 97 -12.10 4.53 0.45
N LEU A 98 -10.92 3.88 0.47
CA LEU A 98 -10.24 3.59 1.73
C LEU A 98 -9.91 4.89 2.47
N SER A 99 -10.11 4.86 3.78
CA SER A 99 -9.70 5.95 4.64
C SER A 99 -8.26 5.75 5.09
N CYS A 100 -7.51 6.84 5.26
CA CYS A 100 -6.22 6.75 5.94
C CYS A 100 -6.41 6.53 7.44
N TYR A 101 -5.38 6.01 8.10
CA TYR A 101 -5.37 5.93 9.56
C TYR A 101 -5.39 7.34 10.17
N PRO A 102 -6.02 7.54 11.35
CA PRO A 102 -6.32 8.87 11.88
C PRO A 102 -5.10 9.79 12.08
N GLU A 103 -3.94 9.21 12.41
CA GLU A 103 -2.70 9.97 12.67
C GLU A 103 -1.96 10.38 11.39
N VAL A 104 -2.27 9.79 10.24
CA VAL A 104 -1.51 9.96 8.99
C VAL A 104 -1.38 11.42 8.54
N PRO A 105 -2.47 12.22 8.49
CA PRO A 105 -2.36 13.60 8.04
C PRO A 105 -1.42 14.45 8.92
N GLU A 106 -1.50 14.29 10.24
CA GLU A 106 -0.68 15.04 11.19
C GLU A 106 0.81 14.62 11.11
N VAL A 107 1.06 13.31 10.98
CA VAL A 107 2.44 12.79 10.83
C VAL A 107 3.08 13.31 9.55
N LEU A 108 2.39 13.20 8.40
CA LEU A 108 2.91 13.70 7.12
C LEU A 108 3.17 15.21 7.17
N LYS A 109 2.24 15.98 7.75
CA LYS A 109 2.43 17.40 7.95
C LYS A 109 3.65 17.70 8.82
N THR A 110 3.83 16.99 9.91
CA THR A 110 4.99 17.17 10.81
C THR A 110 6.31 16.89 10.08
N LEU A 111 6.38 15.85 9.24
CA LEU A 111 7.57 15.56 8.45
C LEU A 111 7.90 16.70 7.48
N LYS A 112 6.90 17.23 6.79
CA LYS A 112 7.07 18.38 5.88
C LYS A 112 7.50 19.64 6.62
N ASP A 113 6.89 19.94 7.76
CA ASP A 113 7.25 21.11 8.59
C ASP A 113 8.71 21.02 9.09
N ASN A 114 9.26 19.81 9.19
CA ASN A 114 10.68 19.57 9.50
C ASN A 114 11.59 19.54 8.25
N GLY A 115 11.08 19.91 7.08
CA GLY A 115 11.87 20.03 5.86
C GLY A 115 12.15 18.72 5.12
N LEU A 116 11.47 17.63 5.49
CA LEU A 116 11.58 16.33 4.81
C LEU A 116 10.63 16.27 3.61
N GLN A 117 11.09 15.67 2.52
CA GLN A 117 10.22 15.31 1.41
C GLN A 117 9.40 14.08 1.80
N THR A 118 8.15 14.01 1.32
CA THR A 118 7.23 12.91 1.65
C THR A 118 6.68 12.30 0.39
N GLY A 119 6.52 10.97 0.38
CA GLY A 119 5.94 10.29 -0.78
C GLY A 119 5.38 8.92 -0.48
N ILE A 120 4.55 8.45 -1.40
CA ILE A 120 4.04 7.09 -1.45
C ILE A 120 4.80 6.29 -2.49
N LEU A 121 5.13 5.03 -2.20
CA LEU A 121 5.60 4.03 -3.14
C LEU A 121 4.76 2.77 -2.97
N SER A 122 3.95 2.42 -3.98
CA SER A 122 2.89 1.43 -3.80
C SER A 122 2.71 0.49 -4.98
N ASN A 123 2.23 -0.72 -4.69
CA ASN A 123 1.70 -1.66 -5.68
C ASN A 123 0.37 -1.21 -6.28
N GLY A 124 -0.34 -0.26 -5.65
CA GLY A 124 -1.60 0.26 -6.15
C GLY A 124 -1.46 0.89 -7.53
N SER A 125 -2.46 0.70 -8.40
CA SER A 125 -2.52 1.42 -9.68
C SER A 125 -2.65 2.92 -9.45
N ARG A 126 -2.30 3.72 -10.46
CA ARG A 126 -2.34 5.18 -10.34
C ARG A 126 -3.71 5.68 -9.91
N GLU A 127 -4.78 5.21 -10.58
CA GLU A 127 -6.16 5.57 -10.23
C GLU A 127 -6.52 5.26 -8.77
N MET A 128 -6.08 4.12 -8.27
CA MET A 128 -6.30 3.73 -6.86
C MET A 128 -5.60 4.68 -5.89
N LEU A 129 -4.35 5.07 -6.19
CA LEU A 129 -3.58 5.97 -5.34
C LEU A 129 -4.14 7.39 -5.38
N ASP A 130 -4.47 7.90 -6.56
CA ASP A 130 -5.05 9.23 -6.73
C ASP A 130 -6.36 9.34 -5.94
N SER A 131 -7.24 8.32 -6.05
CA SER A 131 -8.48 8.26 -5.29
C SER A 131 -8.24 8.22 -3.77
N ALA A 132 -7.30 7.41 -3.30
CA ALA A 132 -7.01 7.28 -1.86
C ALA A 132 -6.41 8.57 -1.27
N VAL A 133 -5.52 9.24 -2.02
CA VAL A 133 -4.91 10.52 -1.62
C VAL A 133 -5.96 11.63 -1.57
N GLU A 134 -6.79 11.76 -2.61
CA GLU A 134 -7.87 12.74 -2.69
C GLU A 134 -8.90 12.54 -1.56
N ASN A 135 -9.40 11.32 -1.39
CA ASN A 135 -10.39 10.99 -0.34
C ASN A 135 -9.87 11.24 1.08
N SER A 136 -8.55 11.23 1.27
CA SER A 136 -7.90 11.48 2.57
C SER A 136 -7.34 12.89 2.70
N ALA A 137 -7.53 13.77 1.69
CA ALA A 137 -7.01 15.14 1.65
C ALA A 137 -5.49 15.24 1.92
N LEU A 138 -4.71 14.29 1.36
CA LEU A 138 -3.26 14.21 1.56
C LEU A 138 -2.44 14.95 0.49
N ASP A 139 -3.07 15.53 -0.53
CA ASP A 139 -2.40 16.20 -1.66
C ASP A 139 -1.39 17.27 -1.23
N SER A 140 -1.73 18.04 -0.19
CA SER A 140 -0.88 19.14 0.28
C SER A 140 0.31 18.68 1.13
N VAL A 141 0.30 17.43 1.61
CA VAL A 141 1.32 16.87 2.50
C VAL A 141 2.14 15.76 1.86
N LEU A 142 1.93 15.47 0.57
CA LEU A 142 2.70 14.51 -0.22
C LEU A 142 3.39 15.22 -1.40
N ASP A 143 4.68 14.99 -1.58
CA ASP A 143 5.47 15.51 -2.71
C ASP A 143 5.45 14.55 -3.91
N ALA A 144 5.11 13.28 -3.67
CA ALA A 144 5.00 12.27 -4.73
C ALA A 144 4.05 11.13 -4.34
N SER A 145 3.35 10.58 -5.35
CA SER A 145 2.62 9.32 -5.28
C SER A 145 3.11 8.43 -6.42
N LEU A 146 3.90 7.40 -6.09
CA LEU A 146 4.58 6.53 -7.04
C LEU A 146 3.86 5.19 -7.15
N SER A 147 3.34 4.90 -8.33
CA SER A 147 2.67 3.64 -8.67
C SER A 147 3.62 2.72 -9.42
N VAL A 148 3.56 1.43 -9.13
CA VAL A 148 4.27 0.39 -9.91
C VAL A 148 3.80 0.30 -11.36
N ASP A 149 2.69 0.94 -11.73
CA ASP A 149 2.24 1.04 -13.13
C ASP A 149 3.34 1.65 -14.03
N ASP A 150 4.18 2.54 -13.47
CA ASP A 150 5.25 3.20 -14.22
C ASP A 150 6.40 2.27 -14.60
N VAL A 151 6.57 1.14 -13.91
CA VAL A 151 7.65 0.16 -14.16
C VAL A 151 7.14 -1.23 -14.55
N GLY A 152 5.83 -1.48 -14.49
CA GLY A 152 5.20 -2.71 -14.93
C GLY A 152 5.64 -3.96 -14.15
N VAL A 153 5.93 -3.82 -12.85
CA VAL A 153 6.28 -4.92 -11.96
C VAL A 153 5.92 -4.54 -10.53
N PHE A 154 5.53 -5.54 -9.73
CA PHE A 154 5.19 -5.30 -8.32
C PHE A 154 6.44 -5.34 -7.41
N LYS A 155 6.34 -4.73 -6.22
CA LYS A 155 7.25 -5.02 -5.12
C LYS A 155 7.33 -6.57 -4.97
N VAL A 156 8.49 -7.16 -4.80
CA VAL A 156 9.72 -6.60 -4.25
C VAL A 156 10.83 -6.38 -5.32
N ASP A 157 10.48 -6.16 -6.56
CA ASP A 157 11.46 -5.92 -7.63
C ASP A 157 12.23 -4.61 -7.33
N PRO A 158 13.58 -4.59 -7.44
CA PRO A 158 14.39 -3.39 -7.17
C PRO A 158 13.98 -2.16 -7.97
N ARG A 159 13.51 -2.33 -9.21
CA ARG A 159 13.03 -1.23 -10.08
C ARG A 159 11.94 -0.39 -9.43
N VAL A 160 11.14 -1.00 -8.53
CA VAL A 160 10.12 -0.26 -7.80
C VAL A 160 10.76 0.70 -6.80
N TYR A 161 11.78 0.26 -6.05
CA TYR A 161 12.46 1.11 -5.06
C TYR A 161 13.33 2.18 -5.73
N GLU A 162 13.88 1.91 -6.93
CA GLU A 162 14.59 2.88 -7.76
C GLU A 162 13.73 4.10 -8.10
N MET A 163 12.42 3.94 -8.24
CA MET A 163 11.50 5.07 -8.51
C MET A 163 11.60 6.14 -7.41
N ALA A 164 11.75 5.74 -6.15
CA ALA A 164 11.84 6.70 -5.04
C ALA A 164 13.18 7.46 -5.06
N THR A 165 14.30 6.78 -5.27
CA THR A 165 15.62 7.44 -5.39
C THR A 165 15.67 8.39 -6.58
N ALA A 166 15.10 8.00 -7.71
CA ALA A 166 15.01 8.85 -8.89
C ALA A 166 14.13 10.09 -8.63
N ARG A 167 12.95 9.89 -8.01
CA ARG A 167 12.00 10.98 -7.74
C ARG A 167 12.54 12.02 -6.77
N PHE A 168 13.21 11.58 -5.71
CA PHE A 168 13.73 12.46 -4.66
C PHE A 168 15.19 12.87 -4.89
N SER A 169 15.82 12.37 -5.97
CA SER A 169 17.20 12.69 -6.36
C SER A 169 18.21 12.50 -5.20
N CYS A 170 18.10 11.40 -4.46
CA CYS A 170 18.94 11.10 -3.31
C CYS A 170 19.39 9.63 -3.28
N ALA A 171 20.40 9.34 -2.45
CA ALA A 171 20.89 7.98 -2.27
C ALA A 171 19.86 7.12 -1.49
N PRO A 172 19.85 5.79 -1.68
CA PRO A 172 18.98 4.91 -0.90
C PRO A 172 19.08 5.12 0.61
N SER A 173 20.28 5.30 1.14
CA SER A 173 20.54 5.53 2.57
C SER A 173 19.98 6.86 3.11
N GLU A 174 19.55 7.76 2.26
CA GLU A 174 18.93 9.04 2.61
C GLU A 174 17.40 8.99 2.60
N ILE A 175 16.81 7.83 2.30
CA ILE A 175 15.38 7.57 2.37
C ILE A 175 15.06 6.77 3.63
N CYS A 176 14.10 7.28 4.43
CA CYS A 176 13.42 6.49 5.43
C CYS A 176 12.17 5.87 4.80
N PHE A 177 12.16 4.54 4.63
CA PHE A 177 11.01 3.82 4.11
C PHE A 177 10.16 3.27 5.25
N MET A 178 8.86 3.49 5.21
CA MET A 178 7.92 3.08 6.23
C MET A 178 6.87 2.12 5.66
N SER A 179 6.78 0.92 6.23
CA SER A 179 5.80 -0.08 5.85
C SER A 179 5.36 -0.92 7.05
N SER A 180 4.08 -1.25 7.10
CA SER A 180 3.55 -2.26 8.02
C SER A 180 3.70 -3.68 7.47
N ASN A 181 3.96 -3.80 6.18
CA ASN A 181 4.17 -5.09 5.51
C ASN A 181 5.64 -5.52 5.68
N ALA A 182 5.89 -6.52 6.54
CA ALA A 182 7.25 -6.98 6.86
C ALA A 182 8.06 -7.40 5.62
N TRP A 183 7.42 -8.01 4.62
CA TRP A 183 8.06 -8.41 3.37
C TRP A 183 8.53 -7.20 2.54
N ASP A 184 7.77 -6.09 2.54
CA ASP A 184 8.11 -4.84 1.86
C ASP A 184 9.22 -4.08 2.62
N ALA A 185 9.10 -3.98 3.95
CA ALA A 185 10.13 -3.44 4.83
C ALA A 185 11.47 -4.17 4.65
N TRP A 186 11.45 -5.51 4.58
CA TRP A 186 12.64 -6.33 4.31
C TRP A 186 13.26 -6.01 2.95
N ALA A 187 12.45 -5.97 1.89
CA ALA A 187 12.94 -5.70 0.54
C ALA A 187 13.50 -4.28 0.40
N ALA A 188 12.85 -3.29 1.00
CA ALA A 188 13.33 -1.91 1.04
C ALA A 188 14.68 -1.80 1.78
N SER A 189 14.83 -2.50 2.90
CA SER A 189 16.12 -2.58 3.63
C SER A 189 17.21 -3.27 2.80
N HIS A 190 16.86 -4.33 2.08
CA HIS A 190 17.80 -5.02 1.18
C HIS A 190 18.25 -4.12 0.01
N PHE A 191 17.36 -3.28 -0.49
CA PHE A 191 17.66 -2.27 -1.52
C PHE A 191 18.61 -1.17 -1.01
N GLY A 192 18.65 -0.93 0.30
CA GLY A 192 19.55 0.05 0.94
C GLY A 192 18.86 1.23 1.62
N PHE A 193 17.53 1.23 1.72
CA PHE A 193 16.78 2.22 2.50
C PHE A 193 17.00 2.02 4.00
N GLN A 194 16.93 3.11 4.77
CA GLN A 194 16.69 3.03 6.20
C GLN A 194 15.21 2.74 6.42
N VAL A 195 14.87 1.76 7.25
CA VAL A 195 13.48 1.29 7.37
C VAL A 195 12.94 1.48 8.77
N ALA A 196 11.74 2.04 8.86
CA ALA A 196 10.93 2.03 10.07
C ALA A 196 9.73 1.11 9.86
N TRP A 197 9.64 0.03 10.64
CA TRP A 197 8.50 -0.85 10.60
C TRP A 197 7.31 -0.24 11.35
N VAL A 198 6.20 -0.04 10.64
CA VAL A 198 4.95 0.48 11.21
C VAL A 198 4.12 -0.69 11.72
N ASN A 199 4.21 -0.96 13.02
CA ASN A 199 3.49 -2.08 13.62
C ASN A 199 2.00 -1.75 13.81
N ARG A 200 1.17 -2.12 12.82
CA ARG A 200 -0.29 -1.89 12.83
C ARG A 200 -1.07 -2.96 13.61
N PHE A 201 -0.48 -4.13 13.79
CA PHE A 201 -1.23 -5.32 14.23
C PHE A 201 -0.71 -5.90 15.57
N GLY A 202 0.23 -5.25 16.24
CA GLY A 202 0.77 -5.67 17.54
C GLY A 202 1.97 -6.59 17.48
#